data_7da88958004b0f9d63bba51575f20fe4
#
_entry.id   7da88958004b0f9d63bba51575f20fe4
#
_cell.length_a   1.000
_cell.length_b   1.000
_cell.length_c   1.000
_cell.angle_alpha   90.00
_cell.angle_beta   90.00
_cell.angle_gamma   90.00
#
_symmetry.space_group_name_H-M   'P 1'
#
loop_
_entity.id
_entity.type
_entity.pdbx_description
1 polymer ?
#
loop_
_entity_poly.entity_id
_entity_poly.type
_entity_poly.pdbx_seq_one_letter_code
_entity_poly.pdbx_strand_id
1 'polypeptide(L)'
;LQLYPHPLWDGDADSRGNPIPPGLQSYQGALNTRVIAGRGCRVTIGSSESQEAVRGADFAMAHLSEAAFWGDSTRRSPDDFIRAISGAIALAPLTLVAVESTANGVGNWFHREWKRSEAGLGDKQAVFVPWYEIEIYRAPLPADPAEVVKAMDAYAWSLWERGCTLEMIWWYICKRREY
;
A
#
# COMPACT_ATOMS: atom_id res chain seq x y z
N LEU A 1 -3.76 -3.16 -9.76
CA LEU A 1 -3.96 -1.87 -9.07
C LEU A 1 -3.05 -0.84 -9.70
N GLN A 2 -3.61 0.09 -10.48
CA GLN A 2 -2.85 1.22 -11.04
C GLN A 2 -2.68 2.29 -9.96
N LEU A 3 -1.67 2.13 -9.12
CA LEU A 3 -1.34 3.12 -8.08
C LEU A 3 -0.76 4.43 -8.64
N TYR A 4 -0.33 4.44 -9.91
CA TYR A 4 0.24 5.63 -10.57
C TYR A 4 -0.26 5.72 -12.02
N PRO A 5 -1.41 6.34 -12.26
CA PRO A 5 -2.01 6.34 -13.59
C PRO A 5 -1.28 7.15 -14.66
N HIS A 6 -0.42 8.09 -14.32
CA HIS A 6 0.15 9.01 -15.28
C HIS A 6 1.67 9.05 -15.44
N PRO A 7 2.51 8.91 -14.40
CA PRO A 7 3.95 9.16 -14.58
C PRO A 7 4.75 7.99 -15.14
N LEU A 8 4.15 6.82 -15.35
CA LEU A 8 4.86 5.58 -15.74
C LEU A 8 4.41 5.02 -17.10
N TRP A 9 3.84 5.84 -17.97
CA TRP A 9 3.41 5.42 -19.28
C TRP A 9 4.59 5.34 -20.26
N ASP A 10 4.57 4.32 -21.12
CA ASP A 10 5.53 4.20 -22.20
C ASP A 10 5.30 5.28 -23.25
N GLY A 11 6.39 5.86 -23.73
CA GLY A 11 6.36 6.80 -24.80
C GLY A 11 6.13 8.25 -24.37
N ASP A 12 5.65 9.05 -25.29
CA ASP A 12 5.50 10.50 -25.19
C ASP A 12 4.05 10.96 -25.00
N ALA A 13 3.10 10.01 -25.00
CA ALA A 13 1.68 10.30 -24.81
C ALA A 13 1.00 9.32 -23.82
N ASP A 14 -0.03 9.79 -23.12
CA ASP A 14 -0.88 8.98 -22.25
C ASP A 14 -1.90 8.15 -23.07
N SER A 15 -2.72 7.31 -22.40
CA SER A 15 -3.77 6.50 -23.06
C SER A 15 -4.86 7.32 -23.76
N ARG A 16 -4.93 8.63 -23.49
CA ARG A 16 -5.87 9.56 -24.12
C ARG A 16 -5.22 10.34 -25.24
N GLY A 17 -3.94 10.07 -25.55
CA GLY A 17 -3.18 10.79 -26.57
C GLY A 17 -2.64 12.15 -26.11
N ASN A 18 -2.72 12.49 -24.83
CA ASN A 18 -2.13 13.75 -24.34
C ASN A 18 -0.61 13.60 -24.18
N PRO A 19 0.19 14.61 -24.58
CA PRO A 19 1.63 14.51 -24.47
C PRO A 19 2.08 14.43 -23.00
N ILE A 20 2.95 13.48 -22.71
CA ILE A 20 3.59 13.35 -21.40
C ILE A 20 4.79 14.30 -21.36
N PRO A 21 4.91 15.16 -20.34
CA PRO A 21 6.08 16.02 -20.20
C PRO A 21 7.39 15.21 -20.23
N PRO A 22 8.45 15.67 -20.91
CA PRO A 22 9.70 14.92 -21.08
C PRO A 22 10.31 14.38 -19.78
N GLY A 23 10.15 15.12 -18.67
CA GLY A 23 10.61 14.68 -17.33
C GLY A 23 9.79 13.56 -16.70
N LEU A 24 8.68 13.14 -17.31
CA LEU A 24 7.79 12.07 -16.83
C LEU A 24 7.69 10.92 -17.85
N GLN A 25 8.23 11.07 -19.04
CA GLN A 25 8.28 10.02 -20.06
C GLN A 25 9.07 8.83 -19.52
N SER A 26 8.53 7.65 -19.68
CA SER A 26 9.19 6.41 -19.28
C SER A 26 9.25 5.41 -20.42
N TYR A 27 10.20 4.52 -20.35
CA TYR A 27 10.29 3.38 -21.26
C TYR A 27 10.63 2.12 -20.49
N GLN A 28 10.32 0.97 -21.05
CA GLN A 28 10.65 -0.32 -20.47
C GLN A 28 12.15 -0.61 -20.66
N GLY A 29 12.91 -0.61 -19.55
CA GLY A 29 14.33 -0.96 -19.58
C GLY A 29 14.57 -2.47 -19.52
N ALA A 30 13.68 -3.21 -18.82
CA ALA A 30 13.64 -4.66 -18.75
C ALA A 30 12.20 -5.10 -18.43
N LEU A 31 11.92 -6.40 -18.37
CA LEU A 31 10.58 -6.95 -18.13
C LEU A 31 9.91 -6.34 -16.89
N ASN A 32 10.69 -6.13 -15.84
CA ASN A 32 10.25 -5.63 -14.55
C ASN A 32 10.79 -4.23 -14.20
N THR A 33 11.32 -3.50 -15.19
CA THR A 33 11.99 -2.21 -14.96
C THR A 33 11.45 -1.14 -15.90
N ARG A 34 11.10 0.01 -15.31
CA ARG A 34 10.76 1.25 -16.00
C ARG A 34 11.85 2.29 -15.76
N VAL A 35 12.22 3.01 -16.79
CA VAL A 35 13.22 4.08 -16.72
C VAL A 35 12.57 5.40 -17.07
N ILE A 36 12.75 6.41 -16.23
CA ILE A 36 12.33 7.80 -16.46
C ILE A 36 13.59 8.59 -16.75
N ALA A 37 14.00 8.61 -18.03
CA ALA A 37 15.29 9.14 -18.46
C ALA A 37 15.47 10.61 -18.08
N GLY A 38 14.43 11.45 -18.25
CA GLY A 38 14.47 12.87 -17.94
C GLY A 38 14.73 13.22 -16.47
N ARG A 39 14.63 12.22 -15.57
CA ARG A 39 14.91 12.35 -14.13
C ARG A 39 16.06 11.48 -13.67
N GLY A 40 16.65 10.68 -14.55
CA GLY A 40 17.64 9.68 -14.16
C GLY A 40 17.10 8.61 -13.17
N CYS A 41 15.78 8.39 -13.19
CA CYS A 41 15.11 7.50 -12.25
C CYS A 41 14.82 6.14 -12.89
N ARG A 42 14.86 5.10 -12.05
CA ARG A 42 14.47 3.73 -12.41
C ARG A 42 13.46 3.22 -11.38
N VAL A 43 12.40 2.59 -11.85
CA VAL A 43 11.44 1.86 -11.02
C VAL A 43 11.57 0.37 -11.36
N THR A 44 11.87 -0.45 -10.39
CA THR A 44 11.95 -1.92 -10.53
C THR A 44 10.81 -2.55 -9.73
N ILE A 45 10.08 -3.47 -10.34
CA ILE A 45 9.02 -4.24 -9.71
C ILE A 45 9.57 -5.64 -9.41
N GLY A 46 9.48 -6.05 -8.17
CA GLY A 46 9.85 -7.38 -7.70
C GLY A 46 8.66 -8.10 -7.09
N SER A 47 8.81 -9.39 -6.87
CA SER A 47 7.87 -10.22 -6.13
C SER A 47 8.56 -10.75 -4.88
N SER A 48 7.81 -10.95 -3.80
CA SER A 48 8.29 -11.60 -2.58
C SER A 48 8.79 -13.04 -2.85
N GLU A 49 8.35 -13.64 -3.96
CA GLU A 49 8.80 -14.97 -4.39
C GLU A 49 10.12 -14.93 -5.20
N SER A 50 10.47 -13.78 -5.79
CA SER A 50 11.66 -13.59 -6.63
C SER A 50 12.56 -12.49 -6.07
N GLN A 51 13.25 -12.81 -4.99
CA GLN A 51 14.12 -11.86 -4.29
C GLN A 51 15.32 -11.39 -5.13
N GLU A 52 15.71 -12.16 -6.16
CA GLU A 52 16.84 -11.85 -7.02
C GLU A 52 16.61 -10.60 -7.88
N ALA A 53 15.35 -10.28 -8.18
CA ALA A 53 15.00 -9.12 -9.00
C ALA A 53 15.41 -7.78 -8.38
N VAL A 54 15.63 -7.74 -7.08
CA VAL A 54 15.98 -6.52 -6.32
C VAL A 54 17.37 -6.57 -5.68
N ARG A 55 18.08 -7.70 -5.81
CA ARG A 55 19.45 -7.83 -5.28
C ARG A 55 20.46 -7.11 -6.16
N GLY A 56 21.43 -6.47 -5.54
CA GLY A 56 22.56 -5.83 -6.24
C GLY A 56 22.23 -4.49 -6.89
N ALA A 57 21.10 -3.87 -6.54
CA ALA A 57 20.77 -2.51 -6.94
C ALA A 57 20.74 -1.57 -5.73
N ASP A 58 21.11 -0.31 -5.94
CA ASP A 58 20.95 0.74 -4.96
C ASP A 58 19.61 1.43 -5.17
N PHE A 59 18.84 1.59 -4.08
CA PHE A 59 17.54 2.23 -4.11
C PHE A 59 17.49 3.45 -3.20
N ALA A 60 16.78 4.48 -3.62
CA ALA A 60 16.39 5.59 -2.77
C ALA A 60 15.07 5.31 -2.05
N MET A 61 14.21 4.46 -2.64
CA MET A 61 12.89 4.15 -2.10
C MET A 61 12.55 2.68 -2.35
N ALA A 62 11.92 2.03 -1.36
CA ALA A 62 11.28 0.74 -1.50
C ALA A 62 9.86 0.80 -0.95
N HIS A 63 8.90 0.25 -1.70
CA HIS A 63 7.53 0.02 -1.27
C HIS A 63 7.24 -1.48 -1.26
N LEU A 64 6.94 -2.00 -0.10
CA LEU A 64 6.73 -3.42 0.18
C LEU A 64 5.26 -3.62 0.49
N SER A 65 4.52 -4.12 -0.50
CA SER A 65 3.07 -4.21 -0.48
C SER A 65 2.61 -5.57 0.02
N GLU A 66 1.50 -5.58 0.77
CA GLU A 66 0.83 -6.78 1.28
C GLU A 66 1.75 -7.71 2.10
N ALA A 67 2.62 -7.13 2.92
CA ALA A 67 3.67 -7.86 3.63
C ALA A 67 3.14 -8.89 4.65
N ALA A 68 1.90 -8.75 5.14
CA ALA A 68 1.27 -9.75 6.00
C ALA A 68 0.94 -11.07 5.27
N PHE A 69 0.89 -11.05 3.93
CA PHE A 69 0.58 -12.21 3.10
C PHE A 69 1.83 -12.89 2.52
N TRP A 70 3.00 -12.37 2.81
CA TRP A 70 4.24 -13.00 2.34
C TRP A 70 4.47 -14.34 3.03
N GLY A 71 4.77 -15.35 2.22
CA GLY A 71 5.05 -16.69 2.73
C GLY A 71 6.32 -16.71 3.59
N ASP A 72 6.24 -17.33 4.76
CA ASP A 72 7.38 -17.58 5.63
C ASP A 72 7.81 -19.05 5.47
N SER A 73 8.92 -19.26 4.82
CA SER A 73 9.51 -20.60 4.65
C SER A 73 11.00 -20.54 4.96
N THR A 74 11.58 -21.70 5.27
CA THR A 74 13.03 -21.83 5.56
C THR A 74 13.95 -21.37 4.44
N ARG A 75 13.43 -21.28 3.22
CA ARG A 75 14.18 -20.81 2.04
C ARG A 75 13.85 -19.36 1.64
N ARG A 76 12.78 -18.78 2.16
CA ARG A 76 12.26 -17.47 1.77
C ARG A 76 11.64 -16.80 2.99
N SER A 77 12.49 -16.33 3.89
CA SER A 77 12.03 -15.56 5.04
C SER A 77 11.77 -14.12 4.63
N PRO A 78 10.64 -13.52 5.02
CA PRO A 78 10.42 -12.09 4.90
C PRO A 78 11.54 -11.27 5.54
N ASP A 79 12.10 -11.71 6.67
CA ASP A 79 13.22 -11.05 7.35
C ASP A 79 14.46 -10.94 6.45
N ASP A 80 14.81 -11.98 5.72
CA ASP A 80 15.98 -11.97 4.82
C ASP A 80 15.74 -11.04 3.62
N PHE A 81 14.55 -11.01 3.10
CA PHE A 81 14.17 -10.14 1.99
C PHE A 81 14.20 -8.66 2.41
N ILE A 82 13.60 -8.34 3.55
CA ILE A 82 13.61 -6.99 4.12
C ILE A 82 15.04 -6.54 4.41
N ARG A 83 15.87 -7.42 4.98
CA ARG A 83 17.27 -7.12 5.26
C ARG A 83 18.05 -6.82 3.98
N ALA A 84 17.81 -7.59 2.92
CA ALA A 84 18.44 -7.34 1.63
C ALA A 84 18.04 -5.99 1.03
N ILE A 85 16.76 -5.63 1.09
CA ILE A 85 16.26 -4.33 0.62
C ILE A 85 16.79 -3.19 1.49
N SER A 86 16.73 -3.32 2.81
CA SER A 86 17.22 -2.29 3.74
C SER A 86 18.71 -2.06 3.56
N GLY A 87 19.48 -3.11 3.29
CA GLY A 87 20.90 -2.99 2.98
C GLY A 87 21.22 -2.34 1.63
N ALA A 88 20.26 -2.33 0.71
CA ALA A 88 20.37 -1.68 -0.61
C ALA A 88 19.91 -0.20 -0.59
N ILE A 89 19.39 0.28 0.54
CA ILE A 89 18.95 1.68 0.70
C ILE A 89 19.95 2.43 1.55
N ALA A 90 20.55 3.46 0.98
CA ALA A 90 21.50 4.29 1.71
C ALA A 90 20.81 5.03 2.87
N LEU A 91 21.52 5.18 3.98
CA LEU A 91 21.09 6.03 5.10
C LEU A 91 21.39 7.51 4.75
N ALA A 92 20.59 8.07 3.87
CA ALA A 92 20.75 9.42 3.34
C ALA A 92 19.41 10.17 3.35
N PRO A 93 19.40 11.50 3.33
CA PRO A 93 18.17 12.25 3.14
C PRO A 93 17.42 11.83 1.88
N LEU A 94 16.08 11.89 1.94
CA LEU A 94 15.18 11.53 0.83
C LEU A 94 15.17 10.04 0.47
N THR A 95 15.54 9.16 1.40
CA THR A 95 15.34 7.73 1.27
C THR A 95 14.17 7.26 2.14
N LEU A 96 13.44 6.25 1.68
CA LEU A 96 12.25 5.74 2.37
C LEU A 96 12.05 4.24 2.13
N VAL A 97 11.74 3.51 3.20
CA VAL A 97 11.16 2.17 3.11
C VAL A 97 9.74 2.22 3.66
N ALA A 98 8.76 2.02 2.81
CA ALA A 98 7.37 1.87 3.19
C ALA A 98 6.98 0.39 3.14
N VAL A 99 6.43 -0.12 4.23
CA VAL A 99 5.89 -1.47 4.33
C VAL A 99 4.42 -1.35 4.67
N GLU A 100 3.55 -1.87 3.83
CA GLU A 100 2.11 -1.81 4.09
C GLU A 100 1.44 -3.16 3.92
N SER A 101 0.33 -3.33 4.58
CA SER A 101 -0.56 -4.48 4.42
C SER A 101 -1.90 -4.24 5.10
N THR A 102 -2.92 -4.96 4.64
CA THR A 102 -4.07 -5.28 5.48
C THR A 102 -3.71 -6.37 6.48
N ALA A 103 -4.47 -6.48 7.57
CA ALA A 103 -4.23 -7.50 8.59
C ALA A 103 -4.49 -8.91 8.02
N ASN A 104 -3.58 -9.84 8.32
CA ASN A 104 -3.70 -11.26 7.95
C ASN A 104 -3.42 -12.15 9.17
N GLY A 105 -4.23 -12.02 10.21
CA GLY A 105 -4.08 -12.75 11.45
C GLY A 105 -2.87 -12.33 12.29
N VAL A 106 -2.53 -13.16 13.28
CA VAL A 106 -1.45 -12.89 14.23
C VAL A 106 -0.25 -13.81 13.98
N GLY A 107 0.95 -13.37 14.38
CA GLY A 107 2.16 -14.19 14.35
C GLY A 107 2.93 -14.17 13.04
N ASN A 108 2.39 -13.61 11.94
CA ASN A 108 3.16 -13.41 10.71
C ASN A 108 4.23 -12.30 10.90
N TRP A 109 5.11 -12.15 9.90
CA TRP A 109 6.19 -11.18 9.95
C TRP A 109 5.67 -9.74 10.15
N PHE A 110 4.66 -9.32 9.39
CA PHE A 110 4.11 -7.96 9.45
C PHE A 110 3.53 -7.64 10.83
N HIS A 111 2.80 -8.60 11.44
CA HIS A 111 2.27 -8.44 12.79
C HIS A 111 3.39 -8.26 13.83
N ARG A 112 4.49 -9.03 13.73
CA ARG A 112 5.64 -8.88 14.65
C ARG A 112 6.30 -7.51 14.51
N GLU A 113 6.53 -7.05 13.27
CA GLU A 113 7.12 -5.73 13.00
C GLU A 113 6.19 -4.59 13.42
N TRP A 114 4.87 -4.75 13.20
CA TRP A 114 3.88 -3.80 13.71
C TRP A 114 4.00 -3.63 15.23
N LYS A 115 4.00 -4.73 15.98
CA LYS A 115 4.12 -4.72 17.44
C LYS A 115 5.44 -4.11 17.93
N ARG A 116 6.54 -4.36 17.23
CA ARG A 116 7.83 -3.72 17.53
C ARG A 116 7.77 -2.22 17.32
N SER A 117 7.16 -1.78 16.23
CA SER A 117 7.03 -0.36 15.88
C SER A 117 6.11 0.37 16.87
N GLU A 118 4.97 -0.22 17.25
CA GLU A 118 4.10 0.32 18.31
C GLU A 118 4.83 0.49 19.65
N ALA A 119 5.71 -0.44 19.97
CA ALA A 119 6.52 -0.40 21.21
C ALA A 119 7.74 0.53 21.12
N GLY A 120 8.00 1.17 19.98
CA GLY A 120 9.18 2.00 19.76
C GLY A 120 10.51 1.22 19.74
N LEU A 121 10.46 -0.09 19.50
CA LEU A 121 11.61 -0.99 19.52
C LEU A 121 12.27 -1.21 18.16
N GLY A 122 11.80 -0.55 17.13
CA GLY A 122 12.28 -0.69 15.75
C GLY A 122 12.77 0.61 15.15
N ASP A 123 13.21 0.52 13.92
CA ASP A 123 13.60 1.65 13.05
C ASP A 123 12.41 2.20 12.23
N LYS A 124 11.23 1.62 12.39
CA LYS A 124 10.02 1.94 11.64
C LYS A 124 9.00 2.66 12.51
N GLN A 125 8.25 3.56 11.90
CA GLN A 125 7.10 4.21 12.51
C GLN A 125 5.84 3.46 12.13
N ALA A 126 5.02 3.06 13.13
CA ALA A 126 3.71 2.49 12.89
C ALA A 126 2.74 3.61 12.49
N VAL A 127 2.04 3.40 11.36
CA VAL A 127 0.99 4.31 10.88
C VAL A 127 -0.24 3.46 10.59
N PHE A 128 -1.32 3.68 11.32
CA PHE A 128 -2.59 3.02 11.09
C PHE A 128 -3.53 3.96 10.33
N VAL A 129 -4.03 3.48 9.18
CA VAL A 129 -5.03 4.20 8.39
C VAL A 129 -6.34 3.42 8.50
N PRO A 130 -7.29 3.87 9.32
CA PRO A 130 -8.58 3.20 9.42
C PRO A 130 -9.39 3.38 8.15
N TRP A 131 -10.16 2.36 7.77
CA TRP A 131 -10.93 2.37 6.54
C TRP A 131 -11.91 3.56 6.42
N TYR A 132 -12.42 4.04 7.55
CA TYR A 132 -13.38 5.14 7.59
C TYR A 132 -12.74 6.54 7.37
N GLU A 133 -11.41 6.64 7.32
CA GLU A 133 -10.72 7.83 6.85
C GLU A 133 -10.57 7.86 5.31
N ILE A 134 -10.88 6.76 4.64
CA ILE A 134 -10.73 6.62 3.19
C ILE A 134 -12.06 7.00 2.51
N GLU A 135 -12.06 8.07 1.75
CA GLU A 135 -13.27 8.68 1.18
C GLU A 135 -14.08 7.76 0.27
N ILE A 136 -13.47 6.77 -0.37
CA ILE A 136 -14.16 5.85 -1.29
C ILE A 136 -15.08 4.84 -0.57
N TYR A 137 -14.91 4.66 0.74
CA TYR A 137 -15.73 3.72 1.52
C TYR A 137 -17.01 4.38 2.02
N ARG A 138 -17.85 4.78 1.06
CA ARG A 138 -19.17 5.37 1.27
C ARG A 138 -20.19 4.71 0.36
N ALA A 139 -21.44 4.63 0.80
CA ALA A 139 -22.55 4.18 -0.01
C ALA A 139 -23.67 5.22 0.00
N PRO A 140 -24.42 5.40 -1.11
CA PRO A 140 -25.59 6.24 -1.12
C PRO A 140 -26.57 5.79 -0.04
N LEU A 141 -27.13 6.74 0.68
CA LEU A 141 -28.14 6.45 1.71
C LEU A 141 -29.43 5.90 1.08
N PRO A 142 -30.16 5.03 1.80
CA PRO A 142 -31.50 4.63 1.42
C PRO A 142 -32.45 5.83 1.39
N ALA A 143 -33.61 5.67 0.77
CA ALA A 143 -34.62 6.74 0.68
C ALA A 143 -35.08 7.25 2.07
N ASP A 144 -35.16 6.35 3.05
CA ASP A 144 -35.33 6.70 4.47
C ASP A 144 -34.02 6.49 5.22
N PRO A 145 -33.29 7.57 5.59
CA PRO A 145 -32.06 7.46 6.39
C PRO A 145 -32.24 6.80 7.77
N ALA A 146 -33.47 6.76 8.28
CA ALA A 146 -33.75 6.07 9.54
C ALA A 146 -33.50 4.56 9.45
N GLU A 147 -33.52 3.97 8.24
CA GLU A 147 -33.14 2.58 8.03
C GLU A 147 -31.70 2.30 8.42
N VAL A 148 -30.78 3.24 8.17
CA VAL A 148 -29.38 3.11 8.55
C VAL A 148 -29.30 3.02 10.07
N VAL A 149 -29.95 3.96 10.77
CA VAL A 149 -29.93 4.03 12.24
C VAL A 149 -30.52 2.76 12.87
N LYS A 150 -31.62 2.25 12.32
CA LYS A 150 -32.25 0.98 12.77
C LYS A 150 -31.33 -0.25 12.56
N ALA A 151 -30.45 -0.19 11.56
CA ALA A 151 -29.55 -1.29 11.23
C ALA A 151 -28.19 -1.21 11.96
N MET A 152 -27.92 -0.13 12.71
CA MET A 152 -26.65 0.04 13.42
C MET A 152 -26.52 -0.96 14.58
N ASP A 153 -25.41 -1.66 14.58
CA ASP A 153 -24.96 -2.46 15.73
C ASP A 153 -24.02 -1.66 16.66
N ALA A 154 -23.51 -2.28 17.69
CA ALA A 154 -22.61 -1.63 18.64
C ALA A 154 -21.34 -1.06 17.97
N TYR A 155 -20.81 -1.73 16.94
CA TYR A 155 -19.65 -1.22 16.21
C TYR A 155 -20.03 -0.01 15.34
N ALA A 156 -21.14 -0.08 14.64
CA ALA A 156 -21.63 1.06 13.85
C ALA A 156 -21.88 2.30 14.72
N TRP A 157 -22.41 2.11 15.92
CA TRP A 157 -22.53 3.21 16.90
C TRP A 157 -21.16 3.76 17.33
N SER A 158 -20.18 2.89 17.56
CA SER A 158 -18.81 3.36 17.87
C SER A 158 -18.16 4.15 16.72
N LEU A 159 -18.51 3.84 15.47
CA LEU A 159 -18.10 4.62 14.30
C LEU A 159 -18.75 6.00 14.27
N TRP A 160 -20.04 6.06 14.59
CA TRP A 160 -20.76 7.33 14.72
C TRP A 160 -20.14 8.24 15.78
N GLU A 161 -19.83 7.71 16.95
CA GLU A 161 -19.15 8.43 18.03
C GLU A 161 -17.75 8.95 17.62
N ARG A 162 -17.09 8.28 16.67
CA ARG A 162 -15.81 8.71 16.07
C ARG A 162 -15.96 9.74 14.96
N GLY A 163 -17.20 10.14 14.63
CA GLY A 163 -17.48 11.15 13.61
C GLY A 163 -17.63 10.60 12.18
N CYS A 164 -17.82 9.28 12.01
CA CYS A 164 -18.14 8.72 10.70
C CYS A 164 -19.51 9.18 10.22
N THR A 165 -19.64 9.45 8.92
CA THR A 165 -20.92 9.85 8.32
C THR A 165 -21.87 8.66 8.16
N LEU A 166 -23.16 8.92 7.98
CA LEU A 166 -24.13 7.85 7.72
C LEU A 166 -23.84 7.06 6.44
N GLU A 167 -23.26 7.70 5.41
CA GLU A 167 -22.87 7.03 4.17
C GLU A 167 -21.73 6.02 4.39
N MET A 168 -20.77 6.33 5.27
CA MET A 168 -19.71 5.41 5.68
C MET A 168 -20.28 4.24 6.48
N ILE A 169 -21.13 4.54 7.45
CA ILE A 169 -21.79 3.52 8.28
C ILE A 169 -22.67 2.62 7.42
N TRP A 170 -23.40 3.20 6.46
CA TRP A 170 -24.21 2.42 5.53
C TRP A 170 -23.37 1.53 4.63
N TRP A 171 -22.24 2.03 4.14
CA TRP A 171 -21.27 1.22 3.40
C TRP A 171 -20.82 0.01 4.22
N TYR A 172 -20.43 0.21 5.48
CA TYR A 172 -20.05 -0.89 6.39
C TYR A 172 -21.18 -1.90 6.58
N ILE A 173 -22.41 -1.45 6.84
CA ILE A 173 -23.57 -2.32 7.03
C ILE A 173 -23.83 -3.14 5.77
N CYS A 174 -23.77 -2.53 4.58
CA CYS A 174 -23.93 -3.22 3.30
C CYS A 174 -22.84 -4.25 3.08
N LYS A 175 -21.58 -3.89 3.30
CA LYS A 175 -20.44 -4.81 3.13
C LYS A 175 -20.50 -6.01 4.07
N ARG A 176 -20.90 -5.81 5.30
CA ARG A 176 -21.06 -6.89 6.26
C ARG A 176 -22.16 -7.91 5.88
N ARG A 177 -23.14 -7.51 5.08
CA ARG A 177 -24.19 -8.42 4.58
C ARG A 177 -23.73 -9.31 3.42
N GLU A 178 -22.59 -8.97 2.80
CA GLU A 178 -22.00 -9.76 1.71
C GLU A 178 -21.21 -10.97 2.21
N TYR A 179 -20.88 -11.02 3.50
CA TYR A 179 -20.11 -12.08 4.17
C TYR A 179 -20.90 -12.72 5.31
#